data_cde76178ce7ce38b66577489eb7eea3f
#
_entry.id   cde76178ce7ce38b66577489eb7eea3f
#
_cell.length_a   1.000
_cell.length_b   1.000
_cell.length_c   1.000
_cell.angle_alpha   90.00
_cell.angle_beta   90.00
_cell.angle_gamma   90.00
#
_symmetry.space_group_name_H-M   'P 1'
#
loop_
_entity.id
_entity.type
_entity.pdbx_description
1 polymer ?
#
loop_
_entity_poly.entity_id
_entity_poly.type
_entity_poly.pdbx_seq_one_letter_code
_entity_poly.pdbx_strand_id
1 'polypeptide(L)' 'MNLILNNDEFLPLRDVVFKTLRQAILTGELKPGERLMEIHLAQKLGVSRTPIREAIRMLEL' A
#
# COMPACT_ATOMS: atom_id res chain seq x y z
N MET A 1 4.70 -10.02 -6.61
CA MET A 1 4.27 -8.61 -6.54
C MET A 1 5.48 -7.71 -6.46
N ASN A 2 5.57 -6.77 -7.36
CA ASN A 2 6.75 -5.92 -7.50
C ASN A 2 6.34 -4.47 -7.24
N LEU A 3 6.23 -4.12 -5.96
CA LEU A 3 5.77 -2.80 -5.56
C LEU A 3 6.95 -1.89 -5.21
N ILE A 4 6.90 -0.68 -5.73
CA ILE A 4 7.85 0.37 -5.37
C ILE A 4 7.07 1.43 -4.62
N LEU A 5 7.55 1.78 -3.43
CA LEU A 5 6.91 2.82 -2.62
C LEU A 5 7.01 4.17 -3.34
N ASN A 6 5.85 4.80 -3.52
CA ASN A 6 5.76 6.09 -4.18
C ASN A 6 6.15 7.17 -3.17
N ASN A 7 7.41 7.60 -3.22
CA ASN A 7 7.98 8.48 -2.21
C ASN A 7 7.57 9.94 -2.43
N ASP A 8 6.70 10.45 -1.55
CA ASP A 8 6.33 11.86 -1.50
C ASP A 8 6.65 12.38 -0.09
N GLU A 9 7.67 13.22 0.01
CA GLU A 9 8.18 13.72 1.29
C GLU A 9 7.17 14.54 2.09
N PHE A 10 6.16 15.09 1.44
CA PHE A 10 5.20 15.98 2.06
C PHE A 10 3.94 15.28 2.55
N LEU A 11 3.82 13.98 2.33
CA LEU A 11 2.65 13.21 2.73
C LEU A 11 2.96 12.31 3.92
N PRO A 12 1.98 12.08 4.82
CA PRO A 12 2.11 11.02 5.82
C PRO A 12 2.38 9.68 5.13
N LEU A 13 3.12 8.82 5.81
CA LEU A 13 3.51 7.54 5.22
C LEU A 13 2.31 6.69 4.79
N ARG A 14 1.21 6.72 5.57
CA ARG A 14 -0.01 5.99 5.18
C ARG A 14 -0.57 6.45 3.84
N ASP A 15 -0.44 7.74 3.52
CA ASP A 15 -0.93 8.28 2.25
C ASP A 15 -0.04 7.85 1.09
N VAL A 16 1.27 7.79 1.33
CA VAL A 16 2.23 7.27 0.34
C VAL A 16 1.94 5.81 0.05
N VAL A 17 1.72 5.02 1.09
CA VAL A 17 1.36 3.60 0.96
C VAL A 17 0.02 3.46 0.23
N PHE A 18 -0.97 4.26 0.60
CA PHE A 18 -2.29 4.24 -0.06
C PHE A 18 -2.15 4.48 -1.57
N LYS A 19 -1.41 5.51 -1.96
CA LYS A 19 -1.19 5.81 -3.39
C LYS A 19 -0.51 4.66 -4.10
N THR A 20 0.49 4.05 -3.46
CA THR A 20 1.22 2.92 -4.01
C THR A 20 0.30 1.73 -4.24
N LEU A 21 -0.51 1.38 -3.24
CA LEU A 21 -1.44 0.26 -3.35
C LEU A 21 -2.54 0.53 -4.37
N ARG A 22 -3.08 1.75 -4.37
CA ARG A 22 -4.11 2.13 -5.34
C ARG A 22 -3.57 2.02 -6.77
N GLN A 23 -2.37 2.51 -6.99
CA GLN A 23 -1.76 2.44 -8.32
C GLN A 23 -1.54 0.98 -8.73
N ALA A 24 -1.11 0.13 -7.81
CA ALA A 24 -0.91 -1.28 -8.10
C ALA A 24 -2.21 -1.97 -8.48
N ILE A 25 -3.32 -1.60 -7.86
CA ILE A 25 -4.65 -2.12 -8.22
C ILE A 25 -5.04 -1.64 -9.62
N LEU A 26 -4.83 -0.36 -9.91
CA LEU A 26 -5.19 0.21 -11.21
C LEU A 26 -4.37 -0.37 -12.35
N THR A 27 -3.11 -0.73 -12.10
CA THR A 27 -2.24 -1.32 -13.12
C THR A 27 -2.36 -2.84 -13.21
N GLY A 28 -3.12 -3.46 -12.31
CA GLY A 28 -3.30 -4.90 -12.30
C GLY A 28 -2.24 -5.69 -11.54
N GLU A 29 -1.28 -5.04 -10.90
CA GLU A 29 -0.30 -5.72 -10.05
C GLU A 29 -0.96 -6.34 -8.82
N LEU A 30 -2.00 -5.68 -8.30
CA LEU A 30 -2.87 -6.21 -7.27
C LEU A 30 -4.27 -6.30 -7.85
N LYS A 31 -4.91 -7.45 -7.74
CA LYS A 31 -6.25 -7.65 -8.26
C LYS A 31 -7.28 -7.07 -7.30
N PRO A 32 -8.37 -6.46 -7.80
CA PRO A 32 -9.47 -6.05 -6.94
C PRO A 32 -9.99 -7.24 -6.14
N GLY A 33 -10.16 -7.06 -4.84
CA GLY A 33 -10.61 -8.12 -3.95
C GLY A 33 -9.51 -9.09 -3.51
N GLU A 34 -8.28 -8.93 -4.01
CA GLU A 34 -7.16 -9.73 -3.55
C GLU A 34 -6.89 -9.44 -2.08
N ARG A 35 -6.64 -10.50 -1.31
CA ARG A 35 -6.36 -10.35 0.12
C ARG A 35 -5.01 -9.65 0.33
N LEU A 36 -5.05 -8.52 1.01
CA LEU A 36 -3.84 -7.75 1.31
C LEU A 36 -3.29 -8.19 2.67
N MET A 37 -2.10 -8.77 2.65
CA MET A 37 -1.45 -9.28 3.86
C MET A 37 -0.52 -8.19 4.40
N GLU A 38 -0.89 -7.59 5.54
CA GLU A 38 -0.16 -6.50 6.16
C GLU A 38 1.33 -6.79 6.33
N ILE A 39 1.65 -7.97 6.84
CA ILE A 39 3.04 -8.36 7.10
C ILE A 39 3.84 -8.40 5.80
N HIS A 40 3.29 -9.01 4.76
CA HIS A 40 3.98 -9.11 3.47
C HIS A 40 4.18 -7.75 2.82
N LEU A 41 3.16 -6.90 2.87
CA LEU A 41 3.25 -5.56 2.30
C LEU A 41 4.27 -4.71 3.06
N ALA A 42 4.27 -4.80 4.39
CA ALA A 42 5.22 -4.07 5.21
C ALA A 42 6.66 -4.46 4.86
N GLN A 43 6.92 -5.75 4.69
CA GLN A 43 8.25 -6.25 4.30
C GLN A 43 8.65 -5.79 2.90
N LYS A 44 7.72 -5.85 1.95
CA LYS A 44 8.02 -5.46 0.57
C LYS A 44 8.29 -3.97 0.44
N LEU A 45 7.56 -3.14 1.17
CA LEU A 45 7.70 -1.70 1.10
C LEU A 45 8.71 -1.13 2.09
N GLY A 46 9.23 -1.97 2.99
CA GLY A 46 10.24 -1.53 3.96
C GLY A 46 9.70 -0.57 5.00
N VAL A 47 8.44 -0.73 5.41
CA VAL A 47 7.78 0.14 6.39
C VAL A 47 7.16 -0.72 7.49
N SER A 48 6.76 -0.07 8.60
CA SER A 48 6.07 -0.77 9.67
C SER A 48 4.64 -1.13 9.24
N ARG A 49 3.95 -1.95 10.04
CA ARG A 49 2.59 -2.40 9.73
C ARG A 49 1.54 -1.30 9.90
N THR A 50 1.78 -0.33 10.77
CA THR A 50 0.80 0.72 11.08
C THR A 50 0.37 1.51 9.84
N PRO A 51 1.27 2.10 9.04
CA PRO A 51 0.85 2.81 7.83
C PRO A 51 0.20 1.87 6.79
N ILE A 52 0.60 0.60 6.77
CA ILE A 52 -0.02 -0.38 5.87
C ILE A 52 -1.47 -0.60 6.27
N ARG A 53 -1.74 -0.82 7.57
CA ARG A 53 -3.10 -1.02 8.08
C ARG A 53 -3.99 0.18 7.80
N GLU A 54 -3.48 1.37 8.05
CA GLU A 54 -4.23 2.60 7.81
C GLU A 54 -4.56 2.77 6.32
N ALA A 55 -3.58 2.49 5.44
CA ALA A 55 -3.79 2.57 4.00
C ALA A 55 -4.84 1.57 3.51
N ILE A 56 -4.81 0.34 4.03
CA ILE A 56 -5.79 -0.68 3.68
C ILE A 56 -7.20 -0.24 4.09
N ARG A 57 -7.35 0.36 5.27
CA ARG A 57 -8.64 0.90 5.70
C ARG A 57 -9.15 1.99 4.74
N MET A 58 -8.25 2.82 4.23
CA MET A 58 -8.62 3.85 3.25
C MET A 58 -9.14 3.22 1.95
N LEU A 59 -8.57 2.08 1.55
CA LEU A 59 -9.00 1.38 0.34
C LEU A 59 -10.37 0.70 0.50
N GLU A 60 -10.75 0.35 1.71
CA GLU A 60 -11.99 -0.37 1.99
C GLU A 60 -13.23 0.53 2.06
N LEU A 61 -13.06 1.82 2.05
CA LEU A 61 -14.19 2.77 2.16
C LEU A 61 -14.96 2.97 0.86
#